data_0324b5f79e4e5311065584b856911eba
#
_entry.id   0324b5f79e4e5311065584b856911eba
#
_cell.length_a   1.000
_cell.length_b   1.000
_cell.length_c   1.000
_cell.angle_alpha   90.00
_cell.angle_beta   90.00
_cell.angle_gamma   90.00
#
_symmetry.space_group_name_H-M   'P 1'
#
loop_
_entity.id
_entity.type
_entity.pdbx_description
1 polymer ?
#
loop_
_entity_poly.entity_id
_entity_poly.type
_entity_poly.pdbx_seq_one_letter_code
_entity_poly.pdbx_strand_id
1 'polypeptide(L)'
;MNNEPNWQPISMLPIVSESVDGMLSATEDQLVNLRAAQAKPHVMDDHTLNRVAKVYNEQLEHIELFEKQLYRWQKENLTADQATEVSRLLKQSIQLKAATQAVLEMAQS
;
A
#
# COMPACT_ATOMS: atom_id res chain seq x y z
N MET A 1 4.81 -28.18 5.05
CA MET A 1 4.37 -27.22 4.03
C MET A 1 4.90 -25.85 4.39
N ASN A 2 5.48 -25.20 3.42
CA ASN A 2 6.16 -23.92 3.65
C ASN A 2 5.17 -22.75 3.48
N ASN A 3 4.97 -21.95 4.55
CA ASN A 3 4.07 -20.80 4.52
C ASN A 3 4.80 -19.49 4.23
N GLU A 4 6.07 -19.58 3.80
CA GLU A 4 6.83 -18.39 3.48
C GLU A 4 6.31 -17.71 2.21
N PRO A 5 6.31 -16.38 2.16
CA PRO A 5 6.01 -15.67 0.92
C PRO A 5 6.98 -16.04 -0.19
N ASN A 6 6.53 -15.90 -1.42
CA ASN A 6 7.35 -16.14 -2.60
C ASN A 6 8.28 -14.94 -2.82
N TRP A 7 9.49 -15.00 -2.24
CA TRP A 7 10.43 -13.88 -2.32
C TRP A 7 10.92 -13.67 -3.75
N GLN A 8 10.98 -12.40 -4.15
CA GLN A 8 11.32 -12.00 -5.51
C GLN A 8 12.78 -11.60 -5.62
N PRO A 9 13.42 -11.85 -6.79
CA PRO A 9 14.77 -11.34 -7.03
C PRO A 9 14.77 -9.82 -7.18
N ILE A 10 15.94 -9.21 -6.95
CA ILE A 10 16.08 -7.74 -7.02
C ILE A 10 15.71 -7.17 -8.40
N SER A 11 15.77 -7.98 -9.44
CA SER A 11 15.34 -7.57 -10.79
C SER A 11 13.87 -7.15 -10.84
N MET A 12 13.08 -7.55 -9.85
CA MET A 12 11.67 -7.17 -9.74
C MET A 12 11.45 -5.80 -9.08
N LEU A 13 12.52 -5.15 -8.64
CA LEU A 13 12.42 -3.84 -7.97
C LEU A 13 11.63 -2.81 -8.77
N PRO A 14 11.83 -2.65 -10.10
CA PRO A 14 11.02 -1.67 -10.85
C PRO A 14 9.52 -1.95 -10.80
N ILE A 15 9.13 -3.23 -10.79
CA ILE A 15 7.71 -3.61 -10.73
C ILE A 15 7.14 -3.29 -9.35
N VAL A 16 7.88 -3.58 -8.29
CA VAL A 16 7.47 -3.23 -6.92
C VAL A 16 7.36 -1.71 -6.77
N SER A 17 8.32 -0.98 -7.34
CA SER A 17 8.31 0.49 -7.35
C SER A 17 7.03 1.05 -7.98
N GLU A 18 6.68 0.57 -9.18
CA GLU A 18 5.44 0.97 -9.84
C GLU A 18 4.20 0.63 -9.01
N SER A 19 4.18 -0.56 -8.42
CA SER A 19 3.04 -1.01 -7.62
C SER A 19 2.84 -0.14 -6.38
N VAL A 20 3.91 0.14 -5.64
CA VAL A 20 3.85 0.97 -4.42
C VAL A 20 3.41 2.40 -4.77
N ASP A 21 4.03 2.99 -5.78
CA ASP A 21 3.70 4.36 -6.19
C ASP A 21 2.26 4.46 -6.71
N GLY A 22 1.82 3.48 -7.49
CA GLY A 22 0.45 3.42 -8.01
C GLY A 22 -0.58 3.25 -6.90
N MET A 23 -0.30 2.38 -5.93
CA MET A 23 -1.18 2.17 -4.78
C MET A 23 -1.30 3.44 -3.94
N LEU A 24 -0.20 4.15 -3.71
CA LEU A 24 -0.24 5.39 -2.95
C LEU A 24 -1.08 6.46 -3.65
N SER A 25 -0.88 6.64 -4.95
CA SER A 25 -1.66 7.60 -5.74
C SER A 25 -3.15 7.27 -5.69
N ALA A 26 -3.51 6.02 -5.92
CA ALA A 26 -4.91 5.57 -5.88
C ALA A 26 -5.53 5.73 -4.49
N THR A 27 -4.75 5.47 -3.44
CA THR A 27 -5.23 5.59 -2.05
C THR A 27 -5.46 7.04 -1.68
N GLU A 28 -4.59 7.94 -2.11
CA GLU A 28 -4.76 9.38 -1.89
C GLU A 28 -6.01 9.90 -2.59
N ASP A 29 -6.26 9.45 -3.83
CA ASP A 29 -7.48 9.79 -4.57
C ASP A 29 -8.72 9.28 -3.82
N GLN A 30 -8.66 8.07 -3.28
CA GLN A 30 -9.77 7.49 -2.51
C GLN A 30 -10.05 8.30 -1.24
N LEU A 31 -9.00 8.78 -0.57
CA LEU A 31 -9.17 9.64 0.60
C LEU A 31 -9.91 10.93 0.25
N VAL A 32 -9.56 11.56 -0.87
CA VAL A 32 -10.25 12.76 -1.35
C VAL A 32 -11.74 12.44 -1.58
N ASN A 33 -12.04 11.31 -2.23
CA ASN A 33 -13.41 10.89 -2.51
C ASN A 33 -14.20 10.64 -1.23
N LEU A 34 -13.60 9.97 -0.25
CA LEU A 34 -14.26 9.69 1.03
C LEU A 34 -14.53 10.96 1.84
N ARG A 35 -13.59 11.90 1.84
CA ARG A 35 -13.78 13.20 2.50
C ARG A 35 -14.92 13.98 1.86
N ALA A 36 -15.00 13.97 0.53
CA ALA A 36 -16.09 14.59 -0.19
C ALA A 36 -17.44 13.92 0.13
N ALA A 37 -17.45 12.61 0.25
CA ALA A 37 -18.66 11.83 0.60
C ALA A 37 -19.11 12.11 2.03
N GLN A 38 -18.19 12.34 2.95
CA GLN A 38 -18.55 12.70 4.34
C GLN A 38 -19.30 14.03 4.41
N ALA A 39 -18.96 14.98 3.53
CA ALA A 39 -19.67 16.25 3.44
C ALA A 39 -21.06 16.10 2.82
N LYS A 40 -21.31 14.99 2.13
CA LYS A 40 -22.58 14.65 1.48
C LYS A 40 -22.98 13.21 1.81
N PRO A 41 -23.63 12.94 2.96
CA PRO A 41 -23.80 11.58 3.48
C PRO A 41 -24.58 10.62 2.59
N HIS A 42 -25.27 11.09 1.57
CA HIS A 42 -26.07 10.24 0.68
C HIS A 42 -25.30 9.75 -0.56
N VAL A 43 -24.02 10.13 -0.70
CA VAL A 43 -23.22 9.78 -1.89
C VAL A 43 -22.73 8.34 -1.84
N MET A 44 -22.41 7.83 -0.65
CA MET A 44 -21.95 6.45 -0.47
C MET A 44 -22.82 5.72 0.54
N ASP A 45 -23.35 4.56 0.14
CA ASP A 45 -24.12 3.70 1.03
C ASP A 45 -23.20 2.75 1.80
N ASP A 46 -23.79 2.04 2.78
CA ASP A 46 -23.06 1.09 3.63
C ASP A 46 -22.44 -0.04 2.82
N HIS A 47 -23.10 -0.49 1.77
CA HIS A 47 -22.59 -1.55 0.90
C HIS A 47 -21.29 -1.11 0.21
N THR A 48 -21.27 0.11 -0.32
CA THR A 48 -20.07 0.68 -0.96
C THR A 48 -18.94 0.83 0.06
N LEU A 49 -19.24 1.34 1.25
CA LEU A 49 -18.24 1.52 2.32
C LEU A 49 -17.68 0.18 2.79
N ASN A 50 -18.51 -0.85 2.88
CA ASN A 50 -18.06 -2.21 3.25
C ASN A 50 -17.12 -2.79 2.20
N ARG A 51 -17.38 -2.54 0.92
CA ARG A 51 -16.49 -2.97 -0.17
C ARG A 51 -15.15 -2.25 -0.11
N VAL A 52 -15.15 -0.94 0.16
CA VAL A 52 -13.94 -0.15 0.33
C VAL A 52 -13.12 -0.72 1.48
N ALA A 53 -13.75 -0.98 2.63
CA ALA A 53 -13.07 -1.54 3.80
C ALA A 53 -12.42 -2.89 3.47
N LYS A 54 -13.11 -3.76 2.75
CA LYS A 54 -12.59 -5.07 2.36
C LYS A 54 -11.34 -4.93 1.47
N VAL A 55 -11.43 -4.10 0.43
CA VAL A 55 -10.31 -3.88 -0.50
C VAL A 55 -9.09 -3.33 0.23
N TYR A 56 -9.28 -2.36 1.11
CA TYR A 56 -8.15 -1.71 1.78
C TYR A 56 -7.60 -2.53 2.94
N ASN A 57 -8.39 -3.43 3.56
CA ASN A 57 -7.85 -4.44 4.47
C ASN A 57 -6.92 -5.41 3.74
N GLU A 58 -7.30 -5.84 2.55
CA GLU A 58 -6.44 -6.67 1.70
C GLU A 58 -5.18 -5.90 1.28
N GLN A 59 -5.31 -4.61 1.00
CA GLN A 59 -4.17 -3.76 0.66
C GLN A 59 -3.16 -3.68 1.81
N LEU A 60 -3.61 -3.60 3.07
CA LEU A 60 -2.70 -3.63 4.22
C LEU A 60 -1.85 -4.89 4.24
N GLU A 61 -2.44 -6.03 3.94
CA GLU A 61 -1.70 -7.29 3.87
C GLU A 61 -0.64 -7.25 2.77
N HIS A 62 -0.97 -6.69 1.60
CA HIS A 62 -0.02 -6.53 0.49
C HIS A 62 1.13 -5.58 0.87
N ILE A 63 0.82 -4.48 1.56
CA ILE A 63 1.84 -3.53 2.00
C ILE A 63 2.83 -4.21 2.95
N GLU A 64 2.34 -5.02 3.86
CA GLU A 64 3.20 -5.76 4.80
C GLU A 64 4.14 -6.71 4.05
N LEU A 65 3.66 -7.37 3.00
CA LEU A 65 4.49 -8.23 2.15
C LEU A 65 5.54 -7.42 1.40
N PHE A 66 5.17 -6.26 0.85
CA PHE A 66 6.13 -5.36 0.18
C PHE A 66 7.21 -4.90 1.16
N GLU A 67 6.84 -4.53 2.37
CA GLU A 67 7.80 -4.10 3.40
C GLU A 67 8.80 -5.22 3.70
N LYS A 68 8.33 -6.44 3.89
CA LYS A 68 9.19 -7.60 4.15
C LYS A 68 10.14 -7.86 2.98
N GLN A 69 9.64 -7.77 1.75
CA GLN A 69 10.46 -7.94 0.56
C GLN A 69 11.54 -6.85 0.47
N LEU A 70 11.18 -5.61 0.74
CA LEU A 70 12.12 -4.48 0.72
C LEU A 70 13.21 -4.64 1.78
N TYR A 71 12.84 -5.09 2.99
CA TYR A 71 13.82 -5.35 4.05
C TYR A 71 14.76 -6.49 3.68
N ARG A 72 14.26 -7.53 3.00
CA ARG A 72 15.13 -8.61 2.51
C ARG A 72 16.12 -8.09 1.47
N TRP A 73 15.67 -7.28 0.52
CA TRP A 73 16.56 -6.68 -0.48
C TRP A 73 17.60 -5.77 0.16
N GLN A 74 17.21 -5.02 1.19
CA GLN A 74 18.13 -4.13 1.90
C GLN A 74 19.36 -4.86 2.45
N LYS A 75 19.23 -6.15 2.75
CA LYS A 75 20.30 -6.98 3.28
C LYS A 75 21.16 -7.61 2.18
N GLU A 76 20.77 -7.46 0.93
CA GLU A 76 21.51 -8.01 -0.20
C GLU A 76 22.60 -7.05 -0.66
N ASN A 77 23.47 -7.53 -1.54
CA ASN A 77 24.55 -6.73 -2.09
C ASN A 77 24.01 -5.88 -3.26
N LEU A 78 23.46 -4.73 -2.94
CA LEU A 78 22.78 -3.85 -3.90
C LEU A 78 23.75 -2.86 -4.54
N THR A 79 23.45 -2.44 -5.78
CA THR A 79 24.09 -1.26 -6.37
C THR A 79 23.63 -0.02 -5.60
N ALA A 80 24.35 1.10 -5.75
CA ALA A 80 24.00 2.37 -5.11
C ALA A 80 22.58 2.81 -5.50
N ASP A 81 22.21 2.69 -6.79
CA ASP A 81 20.90 3.05 -7.28
C ASP A 81 19.80 2.15 -6.69
N GLN A 82 20.06 0.85 -6.61
CA GLN A 82 19.12 -0.10 -6.01
C GLN A 82 18.92 0.21 -4.52
N ALA A 83 19.99 0.47 -3.79
CA ALA A 83 19.92 0.80 -2.37
C ALA A 83 19.12 2.08 -2.14
N THR A 84 19.33 3.10 -2.97
CA THR A 84 18.57 4.36 -2.91
C THR A 84 17.09 4.12 -3.14
N GLU A 85 16.75 3.33 -4.16
CA GLU A 85 15.34 3.04 -4.48
C GLU A 85 14.67 2.21 -3.41
N VAL A 86 15.34 1.20 -2.85
CA VAL A 86 14.79 0.40 -1.75
C VAL A 86 14.51 1.30 -0.54
N SER A 87 15.43 2.21 -0.21
CA SER A 87 15.22 3.17 0.90
C SER A 87 14.03 4.09 0.64
N ARG A 88 13.89 4.58 -0.60
CA ARG A 88 12.76 5.43 -1.00
C ARG A 88 11.45 4.68 -0.82
N LEU A 89 11.40 3.43 -1.28
CA LEU A 89 10.18 2.62 -1.21
C LEU A 89 9.81 2.24 0.22
N LEU A 90 10.78 2.05 1.10
CA LEU A 90 10.49 1.81 2.52
C LEU A 90 9.80 3.02 3.15
N LYS A 91 10.27 4.23 2.84
CA LYS A 91 9.60 5.47 3.29
C LYS A 91 8.22 5.61 2.68
N GLN A 92 8.09 5.32 1.40
CA GLN A 92 6.83 5.37 0.67
C GLN A 92 5.81 4.38 1.25
N SER A 93 6.27 3.19 1.65
CA SER A 93 5.42 2.18 2.28
C SER A 93 4.83 2.65 3.61
N ILE A 94 5.58 3.43 4.37
CA ILE A 94 5.08 4.03 5.62
C ILE A 94 3.93 4.98 5.31
N GLN A 95 4.08 5.84 4.30
CA GLN A 95 3.04 6.78 3.87
C GLN A 95 1.82 6.03 3.33
N LEU A 96 2.06 5.01 2.52
CA LEU A 96 0.99 4.18 1.95
C LEU A 96 0.19 3.49 3.05
N LYS A 97 0.87 2.95 4.05
CA LYS A 97 0.23 2.29 5.19
C LYS A 97 -0.66 3.27 5.96
N ALA A 98 -0.14 4.47 6.24
CA ALA A 98 -0.90 5.51 6.94
C ALA A 98 -2.12 5.95 6.14
N ALA A 99 -1.97 6.14 4.83
CA ALA A 99 -3.09 6.52 3.95
C ALA A 99 -4.14 5.40 3.89
N THR A 100 -3.71 4.15 3.81
CA THR A 100 -4.61 2.99 3.81
C THR A 100 -5.40 2.90 5.11
N GLN A 101 -4.74 3.10 6.24
CA GLN A 101 -5.39 3.11 7.55
C GLN A 101 -6.40 4.25 7.66
N ALA A 102 -6.09 5.43 7.10
CA ALA A 102 -7.02 6.55 7.07
C ALA A 102 -8.28 6.22 6.24
N VAL A 103 -8.11 5.53 5.10
CA VAL A 103 -9.26 5.07 4.30
C VAL A 103 -10.13 4.12 5.14
N LEU A 104 -9.51 3.17 5.83
CA LEU A 104 -10.23 2.19 6.65
C LEU A 104 -11.00 2.86 7.79
N GLU A 105 -10.39 3.83 8.47
CA GLU A 105 -11.07 4.58 9.54
C GLU A 105 -12.30 5.29 9.02
N MET A 106 -12.20 5.93 7.85
CA MET A 106 -13.33 6.64 7.25
C MET A 106 -14.41 5.68 6.77
N ALA A 107 -14.04 4.54 6.21
CA ALA A 107 -14.99 3.56 5.67
C ALA A 107 -15.72 2.80 6.78
N GLN A 108 -15.10 2.66 7.96
CA GLN A 108 -15.62 1.87 9.08
C GLN A 108 -16.20 2.72 10.21
N SER A 109 -16.15 4.02 10.09
CA SER A 109 -16.68 4.94 11.11
C SER A 109 -18.20 5.10 11.05
#